data_fa4f0a29d8eeb6e10cd774204901c6cb
#
_entry.id   fa4f0a29d8eeb6e10cd774204901c6cb
#
_cell.length_a   1.000
_cell.length_b   1.000
_cell.length_c   1.000
_cell.angle_alpha   90.00
_cell.angle_beta   90.00
_cell.angle_gamma   90.00
#
_symmetry.space_group_name_H-M   'P 1'
#
loop_
_entity.id
_entity.type
_entity.pdbx_description
1 polymer ?
#
loop_
_entity_poly.entity_id
_entity_poly.type
_entity_poly.pdbx_seq_one_letter_code
_entity_poly.pdbx_strand_id
1 'polypeptide(L)'
;MQAFLKTGKLSATDKPSSSGVKSTKKKPPAPWVEKYRPKTIDDIVDQGEVVQVLRECLSGGDLPHLLFYGPPGTGKTSAILAAARQLFGDITRDRVLELNASDERGIQVIRDKVKTFAQLTVSSSRPDGRPCPPYKLVILDEADSMTTAAQAALRRTMERETRTTRFCLICNYVSRIIPPITSRCSKFRFKPLARENVIKRLQEVCEAEGVDVGDGQVLHQAVDTCEGDLRRALTALQCCQRLLGKITADGLIEVTGLVPEKLVNEYLNVKNYSELEKFVEKFLMDAYSASQLLEQLSAVVVTSGHLTNKQKCSISEKLAVCSHRLLDGGAELMQLFDLGCAIIVANNNP
;
A
#
# COMPACT_ATOMS: atom_id res chain seq x y z
N MET A 1 6.11 -0.36 49.16
CA MET A 1 7.13 -0.58 48.11
C MET A 1 8.25 -1.55 48.55
N GLN A 2 8.58 -1.67 49.81
CA GLN A 2 9.62 -2.64 50.28
C GLN A 2 9.17 -4.10 50.34
N ALA A 3 7.88 -4.40 50.37
CA ALA A 3 7.37 -5.76 50.43
C ALA A 3 7.35 -6.48 49.03
N PHE A 4 7.36 -5.70 47.95
CA PHE A 4 7.34 -6.23 46.57
C PHE A 4 8.66 -6.88 46.13
N LEU A 5 9.75 -6.44 46.74
CA LEU A 5 11.11 -6.88 46.37
C LEU A 5 11.53 -8.21 47.01
N LYS A 6 10.77 -8.75 47.97
CA LYS A 6 11.14 -9.98 48.70
C LYS A 6 10.39 -11.25 48.33
N THR A 7 9.22 -11.20 47.73
CA THR A 7 8.42 -12.42 47.52
C THR A 7 7.75 -12.58 46.18
N GLY A 8 7.71 -11.59 45.33
CA GLY A 8 7.14 -11.70 43.94
C GLY A 8 5.66 -12.16 43.86
N LYS A 9 4.92 -12.20 44.96
CA LYS A 9 3.51 -12.60 44.98
C LYS A 9 2.67 -11.56 45.73
N LEU A 10 1.69 -11.01 45.03
CA LEU A 10 0.60 -10.26 45.63
C LEU A 10 -0.40 -11.22 46.27
N SER A 11 -0.62 -11.06 47.57
CA SER A 11 -1.67 -11.77 48.31
C SER A 11 -3.06 -11.31 47.82
N ALA A 12 -3.86 -12.28 47.43
CA ALA A 12 -5.26 -12.09 47.09
C ALA A 12 -6.07 -11.91 48.40
N THR A 13 -6.54 -10.69 48.65
CA THR A 13 -7.67 -10.45 49.58
C THR A 13 -8.60 -9.40 48.96
N ASP A 14 -9.89 -9.69 49.10
CA ASP A 14 -11.07 -8.85 48.87
C ASP A 14 -11.63 -8.74 47.45
N LYS A 15 -12.63 -9.60 47.24
CA LYS A 15 -13.65 -9.40 46.24
C LYS A 15 -14.77 -8.48 46.82
N PRO A 16 -15.08 -7.35 46.21
CA PRO A 16 -16.38 -6.77 46.33
C PRO A 16 -17.29 -7.36 45.24
N SER A 17 -18.37 -7.98 45.66
CA SER A 17 -19.52 -8.31 44.84
C SER A 17 -20.14 -7.02 44.31
N SER A 18 -20.14 -6.78 43.03
CA SER A 18 -20.95 -5.77 42.40
C SER A 18 -21.51 -6.30 41.08
N SER A 19 -22.83 -6.33 41.07
CA SER A 19 -23.77 -6.51 39.98
C SER A 19 -23.29 -6.05 38.62
N GLY A 20 -23.52 -6.95 37.62
CA GLY A 20 -23.08 -6.77 36.24
C GLY A 20 -23.78 -5.60 35.54
N VAL A 21 -22.96 -4.70 35.09
CA VAL A 21 -23.22 -3.93 33.87
C VAL A 21 -22.16 -4.38 32.86
N LYS A 22 -22.57 -5.21 31.91
CA LYS A 22 -21.79 -5.52 30.73
C LYS A 22 -21.59 -4.22 29.93
N SER A 23 -20.58 -3.44 30.25
CA SER A 23 -20.12 -2.39 29.36
C SER A 23 -19.59 -3.07 28.11
N THR A 24 -20.38 -3.08 27.05
CA THR A 24 -19.92 -3.39 25.70
C THR A 24 -18.85 -2.35 25.36
N LYS A 25 -17.58 -2.69 25.58
CA LYS A 25 -16.45 -1.90 25.07
C LYS A 25 -16.63 -1.83 23.56
N LYS A 26 -17.14 -0.71 23.05
CA LYS A 26 -17.18 -0.43 21.62
C LYS A 26 -15.74 -0.59 21.12
N LYS A 27 -15.53 -1.54 20.23
CA LYS A 27 -14.23 -1.68 19.54
C LYS A 27 -13.89 -0.32 18.92
N PRO A 28 -12.61 0.12 19.00
CA PRO A 28 -12.20 1.35 18.35
C PRO A 28 -12.59 1.29 16.86
N PRO A 29 -13.02 2.42 16.25
CA PRO A 29 -13.43 2.45 14.87
C PRO A 29 -12.24 2.01 13.99
N ALA A 30 -12.49 1.01 13.13
CA ALA A 30 -11.47 0.53 12.20
C ALA A 30 -11.14 1.64 11.16
N PRO A 31 -9.88 1.73 10.68
CA PRO A 31 -9.55 2.60 9.56
C PRO A 31 -10.41 2.29 8.33
N TRP A 32 -10.75 3.32 7.54
CA TRP A 32 -11.60 3.13 6.35
C TRP A 32 -11.01 2.12 5.37
N VAL A 33 -9.70 2.13 5.19
CA VAL A 33 -8.99 1.15 4.34
C VAL A 33 -9.32 -0.30 4.71
N GLU A 34 -9.41 -0.61 6.00
CA GLU A 34 -9.75 -1.96 6.48
C GLU A 34 -11.28 -2.19 6.55
N LYS A 35 -12.05 -1.18 6.91
CA LYS A 35 -13.51 -1.26 7.00
C LYS A 35 -14.15 -1.55 5.64
N TYR A 36 -13.66 -0.89 4.58
CA TYR A 36 -14.16 -0.98 3.21
C TYR A 36 -13.32 -1.91 2.32
N ARG A 37 -12.43 -2.70 2.91
CA ARG A 37 -11.69 -3.72 2.17
C ARG A 37 -12.67 -4.70 1.50
N PRO A 38 -12.51 -5.05 0.21
CA PRO A 38 -13.35 -6.00 -0.50
C PRO A 38 -13.57 -7.29 0.30
N LYS A 39 -14.81 -7.70 0.46
CA LYS A 39 -15.19 -8.92 1.16
C LYS A 39 -15.52 -10.05 0.21
N THR A 40 -16.01 -9.72 -0.97
CA THR A 40 -16.34 -10.65 -2.04
C THR A 40 -15.47 -10.37 -3.27
N ILE A 41 -15.40 -11.32 -4.18
CA ILE A 41 -14.67 -11.15 -5.46
C ILE A 41 -15.35 -10.09 -6.32
N ASP A 42 -16.66 -9.92 -6.19
CA ASP A 42 -17.43 -8.96 -6.97
C ASP A 42 -17.21 -7.50 -6.54
N ASP A 43 -16.69 -7.29 -5.32
CA ASP A 43 -16.31 -5.96 -4.82
C ASP A 43 -14.95 -5.47 -5.39
N ILE A 44 -14.25 -6.31 -6.19
CA ILE A 44 -12.96 -5.97 -6.75
C ILE A 44 -13.15 -5.07 -7.97
N VAL A 45 -12.49 -3.93 -7.95
CA VAL A 45 -12.58 -2.92 -9.01
C VAL A 45 -11.57 -3.22 -10.12
N ASP A 46 -11.99 -3.13 -11.38
CA ASP A 46 -11.16 -3.11 -12.61
C ASP A 46 -10.27 -4.33 -12.93
N GLN A 47 -10.30 -5.41 -12.20
CA GLN A 47 -9.42 -6.57 -12.42
C GLN A 47 -10.14 -7.77 -13.04
N GLY A 48 -10.83 -7.55 -14.17
CA GLY A 48 -11.72 -8.54 -14.79
C GLY A 48 -11.10 -9.91 -15.04
N GLU A 49 -9.86 -9.98 -15.53
CA GLU A 49 -9.14 -11.24 -15.80
C GLU A 49 -8.92 -12.06 -14.51
N VAL A 50 -8.50 -11.39 -13.45
CA VAL A 50 -8.28 -12.04 -12.14
C VAL A 50 -9.60 -12.50 -11.55
N VAL A 51 -10.61 -11.64 -11.58
CA VAL A 51 -11.96 -11.94 -11.05
C VAL A 51 -12.57 -13.14 -11.76
N GLN A 52 -12.42 -13.25 -13.08
CA GLN A 52 -12.93 -14.39 -13.85
C GLN A 52 -12.29 -15.70 -13.40
N VAL A 53 -10.96 -15.75 -13.33
CA VAL A 53 -10.24 -16.98 -12.88
C VAL A 53 -10.59 -17.34 -11.45
N LEU A 54 -10.67 -16.36 -10.56
CA LEU A 54 -11.08 -16.64 -9.19
C LEU A 54 -12.52 -17.14 -9.08
N ARG A 55 -13.44 -16.66 -9.92
CA ARG A 55 -14.82 -17.19 -10.02
C ARG A 55 -14.86 -18.64 -10.51
N GLU A 56 -14.06 -18.97 -11.53
CA GLU A 56 -13.94 -20.35 -12.01
C GLU A 56 -13.44 -21.30 -10.88
N CYS A 57 -12.47 -20.84 -10.10
CA CYS A 57 -12.01 -21.60 -8.92
C CYS A 57 -13.10 -21.76 -7.85
N LEU A 58 -13.95 -20.74 -7.64
CA LEU A 58 -15.09 -20.83 -6.73
C LEU A 58 -16.16 -21.81 -7.20
N SER A 59 -16.31 -21.98 -8.52
CA SER A 59 -17.28 -22.92 -9.13
C SER A 59 -16.82 -24.39 -9.08
N GLY A 60 -15.66 -24.67 -8.45
CA GLY A 60 -15.11 -26.03 -8.31
C GLY A 60 -13.91 -26.31 -9.23
N GLY A 61 -13.39 -25.31 -9.94
CA GLY A 61 -12.13 -25.41 -10.67
C GLY A 61 -10.92 -25.54 -9.72
N ASP A 62 -9.84 -26.15 -10.23
CA ASP A 62 -8.59 -26.21 -9.46
C ASP A 62 -7.89 -24.85 -9.43
N LEU A 63 -7.37 -24.47 -8.27
CA LEU A 63 -6.62 -23.23 -8.09
C LEU A 63 -5.14 -23.49 -8.40
N PRO A 64 -4.55 -22.87 -9.45
CA PRO A 64 -3.12 -22.96 -9.68
C PRO A 64 -2.34 -22.15 -8.62
N HIS A 65 -1.01 -22.26 -8.63
CA HIS A 65 -0.18 -21.27 -7.94
C HIS A 65 -0.33 -19.92 -8.64
N LEU A 66 -0.53 -18.86 -7.87
CA LEU A 66 -0.79 -17.52 -8.37
C LEU A 66 0.40 -16.59 -8.12
N LEU A 67 0.66 -15.71 -9.06
CA LEU A 67 1.59 -14.61 -8.90
C LEU A 67 0.88 -13.30 -9.30
N PHE A 68 0.55 -12.50 -8.30
CA PHE A 68 -0.07 -11.18 -8.48
C PHE A 68 0.99 -10.10 -8.46
N TYR A 69 1.07 -9.28 -9.50
CA TYR A 69 2.05 -8.20 -9.59
C TYR A 69 1.44 -6.93 -10.16
N GLY A 70 1.98 -5.78 -9.79
CA GLY A 70 1.53 -4.46 -10.23
C GLY A 70 1.68 -3.39 -9.16
N PRO A 71 1.27 -2.14 -9.46
CA PRO A 71 1.47 -1.01 -8.56
C PRO A 71 0.73 -1.18 -7.22
N PRO A 72 1.16 -0.48 -6.15
CA PRO A 72 0.48 -0.50 -4.87
C PRO A 72 -0.96 0.02 -4.98
N GLY A 73 -1.81 -0.30 -4.00
CA GLY A 73 -3.19 0.20 -3.93
C GLY A 73 -4.19 -0.40 -4.94
N THR A 74 -3.77 -1.31 -5.84
CA THR A 74 -4.62 -1.93 -6.88
C THR A 74 -5.46 -3.11 -6.40
N GLY A 75 -5.38 -3.48 -5.11
CA GLY A 75 -6.22 -4.51 -4.52
C GLY A 75 -5.69 -5.95 -4.58
N LYS A 76 -4.39 -6.18 -4.87
CA LYS A 76 -3.77 -7.52 -4.98
C LYS A 76 -4.05 -8.42 -3.76
N THR A 77 -3.71 -7.96 -2.58
CA THR A 77 -3.91 -8.70 -1.33
C THR A 77 -5.38 -8.85 -1.00
N SER A 78 -6.18 -7.81 -1.24
CA SER A 78 -7.63 -7.84 -1.02
C SER A 78 -8.34 -8.87 -1.90
N ALA A 79 -7.90 -9.03 -3.15
CA ALA A 79 -8.49 -9.98 -4.09
C ALA A 79 -8.33 -11.43 -3.61
N ILE A 80 -7.13 -11.84 -3.24
CA ILE A 80 -6.92 -13.22 -2.78
C ILE A 80 -7.56 -13.48 -1.41
N LEU A 81 -7.59 -12.48 -0.52
CA LEU A 81 -8.28 -12.62 0.76
C LEU A 81 -9.80 -12.71 0.60
N ALA A 82 -10.41 -11.97 -0.33
CA ALA A 82 -11.81 -12.08 -0.66
C ALA A 82 -12.13 -13.46 -1.24
N ALA A 83 -11.32 -13.94 -2.19
CA ALA A 83 -11.44 -15.30 -2.74
C ALA A 83 -11.30 -16.38 -1.66
N ALA A 84 -10.33 -16.25 -0.78
CA ALA A 84 -10.12 -17.21 0.30
C ALA A 84 -11.29 -17.26 1.28
N ARG A 85 -11.90 -16.12 1.61
CA ARG A 85 -13.12 -16.06 2.45
C ARG A 85 -14.31 -16.76 1.79
N GLN A 86 -14.49 -16.59 0.50
CA GLN A 86 -15.56 -17.27 -0.24
C GLN A 86 -15.29 -18.77 -0.40
N LEU A 87 -14.03 -19.17 -0.69
CA LEU A 87 -13.63 -20.58 -0.81
C LEU A 87 -13.76 -21.36 0.49
N PHE A 88 -13.27 -20.80 1.60
CA PHE A 88 -13.12 -21.53 2.87
C PHE A 88 -14.17 -21.13 3.93
N GLY A 89 -14.83 -19.98 3.81
CA GLY A 89 -15.82 -19.53 4.80
C GLY A 89 -15.25 -19.46 6.21
N ASP A 90 -15.91 -20.10 7.17
CA ASP A 90 -15.55 -20.04 8.60
C ASP A 90 -14.20 -20.68 8.92
N ILE A 91 -13.76 -21.65 8.11
CA ILE A 91 -12.47 -22.33 8.27
C ILE A 91 -11.29 -21.62 7.63
N THR A 92 -11.50 -20.37 7.15
CA THR A 92 -10.44 -19.59 6.50
C THR A 92 -9.19 -19.46 7.36
N ARG A 93 -9.32 -19.32 8.69
CA ARG A 93 -8.18 -19.19 9.61
C ARG A 93 -7.29 -20.43 9.65
N ASP A 94 -7.88 -21.62 9.48
CA ASP A 94 -7.16 -22.89 9.51
C ASP A 94 -6.61 -23.27 8.13
N ARG A 95 -7.13 -22.64 7.07
CA ARG A 95 -6.82 -22.96 5.68
C ARG A 95 -5.94 -21.97 4.97
N VAL A 96 -5.82 -20.76 5.50
CA VAL A 96 -5.07 -19.68 4.90
C VAL A 96 -3.96 -19.24 5.84
N LEU A 97 -2.74 -19.29 5.36
CA LEU A 97 -1.57 -18.74 6.02
C LEU A 97 -1.15 -17.48 5.25
N GLU A 98 -1.30 -16.34 5.89
CA GLU A 98 -0.84 -15.05 5.38
C GLU A 98 0.49 -14.68 6.05
N LEU A 99 1.51 -14.44 5.25
CA LEU A 99 2.84 -14.03 5.70
C LEU A 99 3.28 -12.82 4.90
N ASN A 100 3.81 -11.81 5.59
CA ASN A 100 4.51 -10.70 4.95
C ASN A 100 6.00 -11.07 4.87
N ALA A 101 6.52 -11.13 3.65
CA ALA A 101 7.91 -11.54 3.41
C ALA A 101 8.93 -10.50 3.90
N SER A 102 8.52 -9.25 4.12
CA SER A 102 9.37 -8.19 4.68
C SER A 102 9.53 -8.28 6.19
N ASP A 103 8.49 -8.74 6.92
CA ASP A 103 8.52 -8.83 8.38
C ASP A 103 9.30 -10.04 8.88
N GLU A 104 9.28 -11.11 8.11
CA GLU A 104 9.93 -12.37 8.44
C GLU A 104 11.43 -12.34 8.05
N ARG A 105 12.27 -11.69 8.85
CA ARG A 105 13.71 -11.47 8.57
C ARG A 105 14.59 -12.74 8.52
N GLY A 106 14.00 -13.92 8.54
CA GLY A 106 14.75 -15.19 8.49
C GLY A 106 14.20 -16.16 7.46
N ILE A 107 15.03 -16.57 6.51
CA ILE A 107 14.74 -17.65 5.53
C ILE A 107 14.18 -18.90 6.24
N GLN A 108 14.71 -19.21 7.43
CA GLN A 108 14.32 -20.36 8.24
C GLN A 108 12.87 -20.21 8.76
N VAL A 109 12.48 -19.02 9.22
CA VAL A 109 11.14 -18.79 9.81
C VAL A 109 10.05 -18.99 8.76
N ILE A 110 10.19 -18.39 7.58
CA ILE A 110 9.24 -18.58 6.47
C ILE A 110 9.19 -20.08 6.09
N ARG A 111 10.36 -20.69 5.94
CA ARG A 111 10.46 -22.09 5.56
C ARG A 111 9.78 -23.03 6.58
N ASP A 112 10.03 -22.81 7.86
CA ASP A 112 9.50 -23.69 8.91
C ASP A 112 8.00 -23.49 9.11
N LYS A 113 7.52 -22.22 9.12
CA LYS A 113 6.09 -21.91 9.19
C LYS A 113 5.32 -22.49 8.00
N VAL A 114 5.80 -22.26 6.79
CA VAL A 114 5.16 -22.78 5.57
C VAL A 114 5.18 -24.30 5.55
N LYS A 115 6.32 -24.91 5.92
CA LYS A 115 6.45 -26.37 5.97
C LYS A 115 5.48 -26.99 7.00
N THR A 116 5.47 -26.47 8.22
CA THR A 116 4.58 -26.94 9.28
C THR A 116 3.12 -26.80 8.87
N PHE A 117 2.75 -25.63 8.32
CA PHE A 117 1.40 -25.38 7.85
C PHE A 117 1.01 -26.34 6.72
N ALA A 118 1.86 -26.55 5.73
CA ALA A 118 1.58 -27.42 4.59
C ALA A 118 1.40 -28.88 4.97
N GLN A 119 2.06 -29.36 6.03
CA GLN A 119 2.00 -30.75 6.52
C GLN A 119 0.75 -31.08 7.36
N LEU A 120 0.02 -30.06 7.86
CA LEU A 120 -1.21 -30.32 8.60
C LEU A 120 -2.27 -30.97 7.68
N THR A 121 -3.00 -31.93 8.19
CA THR A 121 -4.08 -32.64 7.47
C THR A 121 -5.22 -31.71 7.08
N VAL A 122 -5.85 -32.00 5.95
CA VAL A 122 -6.90 -31.19 5.34
C VAL A 122 -8.20 -31.98 5.31
N SER A 123 -9.25 -31.48 5.95
CA SER A 123 -10.62 -32.03 5.83
C SER A 123 -11.25 -31.58 4.49
N SER A 124 -11.96 -32.45 3.80
CA SER A 124 -12.63 -32.12 2.52
C SER A 124 -14.02 -31.48 2.69
N SER A 125 -14.50 -31.34 3.92
CA SER A 125 -15.83 -30.77 4.21
C SER A 125 -15.73 -29.61 5.18
N ARG A 126 -16.63 -28.63 5.03
CA ARG A 126 -16.83 -27.56 6.02
C ARG A 126 -17.71 -28.04 7.17
N PRO A 127 -17.71 -27.39 8.32
CA PRO A 127 -18.69 -27.61 9.39
C PRO A 127 -20.14 -27.48 8.90
N ASP A 128 -20.40 -26.63 7.90
CA ASP A 128 -21.70 -26.40 7.27
C ASP A 128 -22.13 -27.52 6.30
N GLY A 129 -21.34 -28.59 6.13
CA GLY A 129 -21.61 -29.66 5.17
C GLY A 129 -21.37 -29.28 3.70
N ARG A 130 -20.95 -28.07 3.39
CA ARG A 130 -20.61 -27.65 2.03
C ARG A 130 -19.27 -28.23 1.58
N PRO A 131 -19.11 -28.58 0.29
CA PRO A 131 -17.83 -29.03 -0.22
C PRO A 131 -16.77 -27.95 -0.07
N CYS A 132 -15.59 -28.34 0.37
CA CYS A 132 -14.45 -27.44 0.53
C CYS A 132 -13.28 -27.99 -0.29
N PRO A 133 -12.54 -27.14 -1.00
CA PRO A 133 -11.36 -27.59 -1.73
C PRO A 133 -10.36 -28.31 -0.80
N PRO A 134 -9.79 -29.46 -1.23
CA PRO A 134 -8.91 -30.28 -0.40
C PRO A 134 -7.48 -29.73 -0.32
N TYR A 135 -7.32 -28.43 -0.37
CA TYR A 135 -6.02 -27.75 -0.28
C TYR A 135 -6.04 -26.58 0.69
N LYS A 136 -4.86 -26.12 1.05
CA LYS A 136 -4.59 -24.91 1.83
C LYS A 136 -4.05 -23.82 0.93
N LEU A 137 -4.17 -22.58 1.36
CA LEU A 137 -3.65 -21.41 0.67
C LEU A 137 -2.58 -20.73 1.51
N VAL A 138 -1.39 -20.56 0.94
CA VAL A 138 -0.32 -19.76 1.51
C VAL A 138 -0.22 -18.47 0.69
N ILE A 139 -0.43 -17.35 1.35
CA ILE A 139 -0.32 -16.00 0.76
C ILE A 139 1.00 -15.41 1.24
N LEU A 140 1.88 -15.06 0.32
CA LEU A 140 3.13 -14.38 0.60
C LEU A 140 3.05 -12.98 0.01
N ASP A 141 2.82 -11.99 0.87
CA ASP A 141 2.81 -10.59 0.48
C ASP A 141 4.23 -10.02 0.48
N GLU A 142 4.47 -9.01 -0.36
CA GLU A 142 5.79 -8.41 -0.58
C GLU A 142 6.90 -9.44 -0.93
N ALA A 143 6.55 -10.43 -1.74
CA ALA A 143 7.48 -11.50 -2.11
C ALA A 143 8.75 -11.01 -2.83
N ASP A 144 8.73 -9.83 -3.40
CA ASP A 144 9.89 -9.14 -4.00
C ASP A 144 10.92 -8.63 -2.97
N SER A 145 10.59 -8.62 -1.68
CA SER A 145 11.54 -8.35 -0.59
C SER A 145 12.37 -9.57 -0.17
N MET A 146 11.97 -10.78 -0.62
CA MET A 146 12.68 -12.02 -0.30
C MET A 146 14.03 -12.09 -1.00
N THR A 147 15.04 -12.59 -0.28
CA THR A 147 16.33 -12.91 -0.88
C THR A 147 16.23 -14.06 -1.90
N THR A 148 17.13 -14.11 -2.87
CA THR A 148 17.17 -15.18 -3.89
C THR A 148 17.30 -16.58 -3.27
N ALA A 149 18.03 -16.70 -2.16
CA ALA A 149 18.14 -17.96 -1.40
C ALA A 149 16.80 -18.38 -0.75
N ALA A 150 16.04 -17.42 -0.20
CA ALA A 150 14.71 -17.68 0.34
C ALA A 150 13.73 -18.13 -0.75
N GLN A 151 13.74 -17.46 -1.89
CA GLN A 151 12.94 -17.83 -3.05
C GLN A 151 13.29 -19.23 -3.57
N ALA A 152 14.58 -19.59 -3.62
CA ALA A 152 15.01 -20.93 -4.03
C ALA A 152 14.54 -22.04 -3.05
N ALA A 153 14.52 -21.74 -1.74
CA ALA A 153 13.97 -22.65 -0.73
C ALA A 153 12.43 -22.79 -0.86
N LEU A 154 11.74 -21.66 -1.09
CA LEU A 154 10.29 -21.66 -1.33
C LEU A 154 9.92 -22.50 -2.56
N ARG A 155 10.66 -22.37 -3.66
CA ARG A 155 10.46 -23.19 -4.86
C ARG A 155 10.41 -24.68 -4.52
N ARG A 156 11.38 -25.18 -3.73
CA ARG A 156 11.42 -26.60 -3.33
C ARG A 156 10.19 -27.01 -2.51
N THR A 157 9.70 -26.11 -1.66
CA THR A 157 8.49 -26.35 -0.88
C THR A 157 7.24 -26.38 -1.78
N MET A 158 7.15 -25.47 -2.74
CA MET A 158 6.05 -25.45 -3.73
C MET A 158 6.00 -26.76 -4.52
N GLU A 159 7.14 -27.27 -4.99
CA GLU A 159 7.23 -28.53 -5.73
C GLU A 159 6.77 -29.74 -4.88
N ARG A 160 7.19 -29.77 -3.64
CA ARG A 160 6.89 -30.91 -2.75
C ARG A 160 5.43 -30.95 -2.29
N GLU A 161 4.86 -29.79 -1.96
CA GLU A 161 3.55 -29.68 -1.33
C GLU A 161 2.42 -29.31 -2.32
N THR A 162 2.67 -29.43 -3.62
CA THR A 162 1.71 -29.04 -4.68
C THR A 162 0.35 -29.73 -4.56
N ARG A 163 0.27 -30.94 -3.99
CA ARG A 163 -0.99 -31.67 -3.85
C ARG A 163 -1.91 -31.08 -2.77
N THR A 164 -1.34 -30.54 -1.70
CA THR A 164 -2.07 -30.12 -0.49
C THR A 164 -2.08 -28.61 -0.29
N THR A 165 -1.23 -27.87 -1.01
CA THR A 165 -1.04 -26.44 -0.76
C THR A 165 -0.94 -25.67 -2.07
N ARG A 166 -1.66 -24.55 -2.13
CA ARG A 166 -1.57 -23.56 -3.20
C ARG A 166 -0.88 -22.31 -2.69
N PHE A 167 -0.10 -21.70 -3.54
CA PHE A 167 0.66 -20.50 -3.19
C PHE A 167 0.14 -19.31 -4.00
N CYS A 168 -0.06 -18.18 -3.33
CA CYS A 168 -0.30 -16.89 -3.94
C CYS A 168 0.83 -15.96 -3.54
N LEU A 169 1.69 -15.63 -4.49
CA LEU A 169 2.77 -14.67 -4.32
C LEU A 169 2.28 -13.30 -4.76
N ILE A 170 2.52 -12.28 -3.95
CA ILE A 170 2.13 -10.91 -4.25
C ILE A 170 3.40 -10.06 -4.25
N CYS A 171 3.61 -9.30 -5.30
CA CYS A 171 4.76 -8.41 -5.44
C CYS A 171 4.40 -7.14 -6.20
N ASN A 172 5.23 -6.12 -6.08
CA ASN A 172 5.12 -4.93 -6.91
C ASN A 172 5.95 -5.10 -8.18
N TYR A 173 7.14 -5.67 -8.07
CA TYR A 173 8.09 -5.83 -9.17
C TYR A 173 8.34 -7.31 -9.49
N VAL A 174 7.75 -7.81 -10.58
CA VAL A 174 7.92 -9.21 -11.00
C VAL A 174 9.37 -9.56 -11.35
N SER A 175 10.17 -8.58 -11.76
CA SER A 175 11.59 -8.75 -12.09
C SER A 175 12.45 -9.19 -10.90
N ARG A 176 11.99 -8.96 -9.66
CA ARG A 176 12.68 -9.41 -8.44
C ARG A 176 12.38 -10.86 -8.06
N ILE A 177 11.42 -11.50 -8.76
CA ILE A 177 11.06 -12.90 -8.52
C ILE A 177 11.85 -13.78 -9.48
N ILE A 178 12.50 -14.82 -8.95
CA ILE A 178 13.33 -15.73 -9.74
C ILE A 178 12.52 -16.49 -10.81
N PRO A 179 13.08 -16.72 -12.03
CA PRO A 179 12.38 -17.40 -13.12
C PRO A 179 11.81 -18.78 -12.76
N PRO A 180 12.46 -19.62 -11.93
CA PRO A 180 11.90 -20.93 -11.55
C PRO A 180 10.60 -20.85 -10.74
N ILE A 181 10.34 -19.76 -10.01
CA ILE A 181 9.06 -19.53 -9.34
C ILE A 181 8.03 -19.01 -10.33
N THR A 182 8.40 -18.01 -11.11
CA THR A 182 7.46 -17.38 -12.06
C THR A 182 6.94 -18.35 -13.12
N SER A 183 7.74 -19.37 -13.51
CA SER A 183 7.32 -20.41 -14.47
C SER A 183 6.30 -21.40 -13.91
N ARG A 184 6.16 -21.50 -12.58
CA ARG A 184 5.23 -22.41 -11.89
C ARG A 184 3.93 -21.74 -11.49
N CYS A 185 3.85 -20.42 -11.63
CA CYS A 185 2.71 -19.63 -11.22
C CYS A 185 1.96 -19.06 -12.44
N SER A 186 0.65 -19.05 -12.35
CA SER A 186 -0.19 -18.26 -13.25
C SER A 186 -0.03 -16.79 -12.88
N LYS A 187 0.46 -15.99 -13.83
CA LYS A 187 0.81 -14.58 -13.63
C LYS A 187 -0.37 -13.69 -13.94
N PHE A 188 -0.73 -12.83 -13.01
CA PHE A 188 -1.79 -11.85 -13.18
C PHE A 188 -1.27 -10.44 -12.91
N ARG A 189 -1.37 -9.61 -13.93
CA ARG A 189 -1.00 -8.20 -13.83
C ARG A 189 -2.18 -7.40 -13.32
N PHE A 190 -2.03 -6.80 -12.15
CA PHE A 190 -2.95 -5.79 -11.65
C PHE A 190 -2.64 -4.46 -12.30
N LYS A 191 -3.58 -3.94 -13.07
CA LYS A 191 -3.48 -2.65 -13.72
C LYS A 191 -3.80 -1.53 -12.73
N PRO A 192 -3.27 -0.30 -12.94
CA PRO A 192 -3.80 0.87 -12.24
C PRO A 192 -5.32 0.93 -12.40
N LEU A 193 -6.00 1.35 -11.35
CA LEU A 193 -7.46 1.46 -11.38
C LEU A 193 -7.89 2.63 -12.30
N ALA A 194 -8.98 2.46 -13.04
CA ALA A 194 -9.55 3.52 -13.84
C ALA A 194 -10.02 4.66 -12.92
N ARG A 195 -9.68 5.90 -13.28
CA ARG A 195 -9.99 7.10 -12.49
C ARG A 195 -11.46 7.18 -12.07
N GLU A 196 -12.36 6.89 -13.00
CA GLU A 196 -13.82 6.95 -12.78
C GLU A 196 -14.27 5.94 -11.72
N ASN A 197 -13.72 4.73 -11.75
CA ASN A 197 -14.06 3.67 -10.80
C ASN A 197 -13.50 3.96 -9.40
N VAL A 198 -12.33 4.58 -9.32
CA VAL A 198 -11.76 5.05 -8.03
C VAL A 198 -12.67 6.13 -7.44
N ILE A 199 -13.07 7.14 -8.24
CA ILE A 199 -13.97 8.22 -7.80
C ILE A 199 -15.29 7.64 -7.29
N LYS A 200 -15.90 6.73 -8.07
CA LYS A 200 -17.14 6.06 -7.67
C LYS A 200 -16.98 5.34 -6.32
N ARG A 201 -15.87 4.61 -6.15
CA ARG A 201 -15.61 3.90 -4.90
C ARG A 201 -15.39 4.83 -3.72
N LEU A 202 -14.69 5.94 -3.92
CA LEU A 202 -14.51 6.97 -2.88
C LEU A 202 -15.84 7.61 -2.50
N GLN A 203 -16.70 7.90 -3.49
CA GLN A 203 -18.03 8.43 -3.25
C GLN A 203 -18.88 7.47 -2.42
N GLU A 204 -18.96 6.19 -2.78
CA GLU A 204 -19.66 5.15 -2.01
C GLU A 204 -19.21 5.12 -0.53
N VAL A 205 -17.91 5.25 -0.30
CA VAL A 205 -17.35 5.26 1.07
C VAL A 205 -17.74 6.53 1.82
N CYS A 206 -17.65 7.70 1.18
CA CYS A 206 -18.04 8.98 1.79
C CYS A 206 -19.53 9.00 2.14
N GLU A 207 -20.40 8.50 1.26
CA GLU A 207 -21.83 8.36 1.51
C GLU A 207 -22.13 7.42 2.70
N ALA A 208 -21.44 6.27 2.75
CA ALA A 208 -21.58 5.31 3.85
C ALA A 208 -21.10 5.83 5.22
N GLU A 209 -20.15 6.76 5.23
CA GLU A 209 -19.65 7.43 6.43
C GLU A 209 -20.42 8.74 6.75
N GLY A 210 -21.36 9.14 5.89
CA GLY A 210 -22.14 10.37 6.07
C GLY A 210 -21.30 11.64 5.96
N VAL A 211 -20.28 11.63 5.11
CA VAL A 211 -19.36 12.75 4.90
C VAL A 211 -19.79 13.56 3.71
N ASP A 212 -19.97 14.85 3.92
CA ASP A 212 -20.25 15.80 2.85
C ASP A 212 -18.95 16.10 2.07
N VAL A 213 -18.97 15.78 0.78
CA VAL A 213 -17.85 15.96 -0.14
C VAL A 213 -18.03 17.23 -1.00
N GLY A 214 -19.14 17.95 -0.82
CA GLY A 214 -19.47 19.14 -1.64
C GLY A 214 -19.57 18.82 -3.14
N ASP A 215 -18.94 19.61 -3.98
CA ASP A 215 -19.10 19.61 -5.45
C ASP A 215 -18.50 18.39 -6.19
N GLY A 216 -18.06 17.35 -5.50
CA GLY A 216 -17.43 16.18 -6.14
C GLY A 216 -16.05 16.47 -6.77
N GLN A 217 -15.70 17.70 -7.05
CA GLN A 217 -14.37 18.08 -7.59
C GLN A 217 -13.23 17.69 -6.64
N VAL A 218 -13.52 17.69 -5.34
CA VAL A 218 -12.56 17.29 -4.30
C VAL A 218 -12.16 15.80 -4.44
N LEU A 219 -13.08 14.94 -4.87
CA LEU A 219 -12.76 13.54 -5.15
C LEU A 219 -11.84 13.38 -6.36
N HIS A 220 -12.05 14.18 -7.42
CA HIS A 220 -11.17 14.22 -8.58
C HIS A 220 -9.75 14.64 -8.16
N GLN A 221 -9.65 15.67 -7.35
CA GLN A 221 -8.37 16.15 -6.82
C GLN A 221 -7.72 15.10 -5.90
N ALA A 222 -8.48 14.40 -5.05
CA ALA A 222 -7.96 13.32 -4.21
C ALA A 222 -7.35 12.19 -5.06
N VAL A 223 -7.96 11.83 -6.18
CA VAL A 223 -7.45 10.79 -7.09
C VAL A 223 -6.18 11.26 -7.79
N ASP A 224 -6.14 12.50 -8.26
CA ASP A 224 -4.97 13.08 -8.92
C ASP A 224 -3.78 13.19 -7.95
N THR A 225 -4.03 13.67 -6.75
CA THR A 225 -3.05 13.80 -5.66
C THR A 225 -2.45 12.45 -5.25
N CYS A 226 -3.26 11.40 -5.24
CA CYS A 226 -2.84 10.06 -4.82
C CYS A 226 -2.43 9.15 -5.99
N GLU A 227 -2.31 9.68 -7.21
CA GLU A 227 -1.88 8.94 -8.41
C GLU A 227 -2.69 7.66 -8.68
N GLY A 228 -3.97 7.66 -8.30
CA GLY A 228 -4.84 6.49 -8.44
C GLY A 228 -4.65 5.39 -7.39
N ASP A 229 -3.82 5.61 -6.36
CA ASP A 229 -3.74 4.70 -5.21
C ASP A 229 -4.95 4.90 -4.29
N LEU A 230 -5.90 3.96 -4.37
CA LEU A 230 -7.13 3.98 -3.57
C LEU A 230 -6.85 3.97 -2.05
N ARG A 231 -5.78 3.32 -1.60
CA ARG A 231 -5.42 3.24 -0.18
C ARG A 231 -4.99 4.62 0.34
N ARG A 232 -4.12 5.32 -0.41
CA ARG A 232 -3.69 6.69 -0.08
C ARG A 232 -4.88 7.64 -0.08
N ALA A 233 -5.74 7.57 -1.10
CA ALA A 233 -6.92 8.42 -1.22
C ALA A 233 -7.89 8.24 -0.05
N LEU A 234 -8.24 7.00 0.33
CA LEU A 234 -9.09 6.71 1.48
C LEU A 234 -8.48 7.22 2.79
N THR A 235 -7.17 7.06 2.96
CA THR A 235 -6.48 7.54 4.16
C THR A 235 -6.51 9.06 4.24
N ALA A 236 -6.23 9.75 3.13
CA ALA A 236 -6.26 11.21 3.06
C ALA A 236 -7.67 11.77 3.36
N LEU A 237 -8.72 11.19 2.75
CA LEU A 237 -10.11 11.60 3.01
C LEU A 237 -10.50 11.36 4.47
N GLN A 238 -10.11 10.23 5.06
CA GLN A 238 -10.38 9.94 6.47
C GLN A 238 -9.66 10.93 7.40
N CYS A 239 -8.42 11.30 7.08
CA CYS A 239 -7.67 12.28 7.86
C CYS A 239 -8.30 13.68 7.75
N CYS A 240 -8.65 14.12 6.53
CA CYS A 240 -9.35 15.40 6.32
C CYS A 240 -10.64 15.48 7.14
N GLN A 241 -11.46 14.44 7.09
CA GLN A 241 -12.70 14.41 7.86
C GLN A 241 -12.45 14.52 9.37
N ARG A 242 -11.45 13.79 9.89
CA ARG A 242 -11.17 13.79 11.33
C ARG A 242 -10.58 15.10 11.83
N LEU A 243 -9.77 15.77 11.03
CA LEU A 243 -9.10 17.02 11.38
C LEU A 243 -10.01 18.23 11.17
N LEU A 244 -10.70 18.29 10.04
CA LEU A 244 -11.42 19.48 9.60
C LEU A 244 -12.96 19.34 9.73
N GLY A 245 -13.46 18.14 9.97
CA GLY A 245 -14.91 17.84 10.04
C GLY A 245 -15.62 17.84 8.68
N LYS A 246 -14.95 18.33 7.62
CA LYS A 246 -15.44 18.34 6.24
C LYS A 246 -14.24 18.16 5.28
N ILE A 247 -14.51 17.68 4.08
CA ILE A 247 -13.48 17.46 3.09
C ILE A 247 -13.42 18.69 2.16
N THR A 248 -12.27 19.34 2.15
CA THR A 248 -11.99 20.51 1.29
C THR A 248 -10.73 20.27 0.47
N ALA A 249 -10.60 20.97 -0.67
CA ALA A 249 -9.44 20.88 -1.54
C ALA A 249 -8.14 21.28 -0.82
N ASP A 250 -8.18 22.38 -0.10
CA ASP A 250 -7.02 22.89 0.67
C ASP A 250 -6.64 21.94 1.80
N GLY A 251 -7.63 21.36 2.50
CA GLY A 251 -7.39 20.37 3.54
C GLY A 251 -6.77 19.08 3.01
N LEU A 252 -7.10 18.67 1.79
CA LEU A 252 -6.44 17.52 1.14
C LEU A 252 -4.96 17.81 0.87
N ILE A 253 -4.63 18.97 0.36
CA ILE A 253 -3.24 19.40 0.10
C ILE A 253 -2.45 19.40 1.41
N GLU A 254 -3.01 19.97 2.48
CA GLU A 254 -2.38 20.02 3.79
C GLU A 254 -2.15 18.62 4.38
N VAL A 255 -3.16 17.74 4.33
CA VAL A 255 -3.07 16.38 4.88
C VAL A 255 -2.14 15.47 4.06
N THR A 256 -2.09 15.64 2.75
CA THR A 256 -1.22 14.84 1.87
C THR A 256 0.23 15.33 1.86
N GLY A 257 0.50 16.52 2.40
CA GLY A 257 1.83 17.13 2.43
C GLY A 257 2.32 17.56 1.04
N LEU A 258 1.39 17.74 0.08
CA LEU A 258 1.73 18.23 -1.24
C LEU A 258 2.22 19.67 -1.15
N VAL A 259 3.20 19.98 -1.98
CA VAL A 259 3.66 21.34 -2.15
C VAL A 259 2.65 22.10 -3.02
N PRO A 260 2.13 23.26 -2.60
CA PRO A 260 1.23 24.07 -3.42
C PRO A 260 1.85 24.40 -4.78
N GLU A 261 1.06 24.30 -5.86
CA GLU A 261 1.53 24.58 -7.22
C GLU A 261 2.21 25.94 -7.38
N LYS A 262 1.77 26.92 -6.59
CA LYS A 262 2.38 28.25 -6.55
C LYS A 262 3.85 28.20 -6.16
N LEU A 263 4.20 27.39 -5.15
CA LEU A 263 5.58 27.22 -4.69
C LEU A 263 6.41 26.44 -5.70
N VAL A 264 5.83 25.41 -6.34
CA VAL A 264 6.51 24.65 -7.40
C VAL A 264 6.86 25.57 -8.58
N ASN A 265 5.92 26.39 -9.01
CA ASN A 265 6.13 27.37 -10.08
C ASN A 265 7.08 28.49 -9.68
N GLU A 266 7.02 28.97 -8.43
CA GLU A 266 7.94 29.97 -7.90
C GLU A 266 9.39 29.44 -7.95
N TYR A 267 9.61 28.21 -7.49
CA TYR A 267 10.93 27.58 -7.53
C TYR A 267 11.46 27.38 -8.96
N LEU A 268 10.61 26.98 -9.90
CA LEU A 268 11.00 26.81 -11.32
C LEU A 268 11.38 28.13 -12.00
N ASN A 269 10.79 29.24 -11.57
CA ASN A 269 10.98 30.55 -12.15
C ASN A 269 11.99 31.45 -11.41
N VAL A 270 12.74 30.91 -10.45
CA VAL A 270 13.79 31.65 -9.72
C VAL A 270 14.85 32.11 -10.70
N LYS A 271 15.23 33.39 -10.59
CA LYS A 271 16.17 34.08 -11.51
C LYS A 271 17.57 34.25 -10.90
N ASN A 272 17.64 34.45 -9.59
CA ASN A 272 18.84 34.86 -8.88
C ASN A 272 19.07 33.99 -7.65
N TYR A 273 20.33 33.88 -7.23
CA TYR A 273 20.70 33.12 -6.03
C TYR A 273 20.04 33.69 -4.75
N SER A 274 19.89 35.02 -4.65
CA SER A 274 19.24 35.63 -3.48
C SER A 274 17.74 35.33 -3.37
N GLU A 275 17.05 35.17 -4.50
CA GLU A 275 15.67 34.72 -4.54
C GLU A 275 15.57 33.22 -4.14
N LEU A 276 16.50 32.40 -4.65
CA LEU A 276 16.60 30.99 -4.29
C LEU A 276 16.82 30.79 -2.80
N GLU A 277 17.75 31.56 -2.20
CA GLU A 277 18.04 31.50 -0.77
C GLU A 277 16.79 31.76 0.08
N LYS A 278 16.09 32.87 -0.21
CA LYS A 278 14.85 33.21 0.50
C LYS A 278 13.76 32.17 0.32
N PHE A 279 13.64 31.61 -0.89
CA PHE A 279 12.67 30.55 -1.15
C PHE A 279 12.99 29.29 -0.33
N VAL A 280 14.23 28.83 -0.38
CA VAL A 280 14.66 27.59 0.31
C VAL A 280 14.52 27.73 1.82
N GLU A 281 14.93 28.85 2.40
CA GLU A 281 14.76 29.13 3.82
C GLU A 281 13.27 29.07 4.23
N LYS A 282 12.41 29.78 3.49
CA LYS A 282 10.97 29.78 3.74
C LYS A 282 10.37 28.39 3.58
N PHE A 283 10.73 27.67 2.50
CA PHE A 283 10.23 26.33 2.19
C PHE A 283 10.54 25.34 3.32
N LEU A 284 11.75 25.38 3.87
CA LEU A 284 12.14 24.53 5.00
C LEU A 284 11.49 24.97 6.32
N MET A 285 11.27 26.28 6.53
CA MET A 285 10.53 26.78 7.68
C MET A 285 9.06 26.34 7.67
N ASP A 286 8.44 26.30 6.50
CA ASP A 286 7.06 25.79 6.29
C ASP A 286 6.98 24.26 6.38
N ALA A 287 8.11 23.58 6.62
CA ALA A 287 8.25 22.13 6.81
C ALA A 287 7.78 21.27 5.62
N TYR A 288 7.83 21.78 4.39
CA TYR A 288 7.59 20.98 3.19
C TYR A 288 8.77 20.04 2.91
N SER A 289 8.46 18.84 2.38
CA SER A 289 9.48 17.86 2.01
C SER A 289 10.14 18.21 0.67
N ALA A 290 11.48 18.23 0.64
CA ALA A 290 12.23 18.40 -0.60
C ALA A 290 11.95 17.26 -1.60
N SER A 291 11.82 16.02 -1.15
CA SER A 291 11.50 14.88 -2.02
C SER A 291 10.16 15.08 -2.74
N GLN A 292 9.15 15.58 -2.04
CA GLN A 292 7.82 15.87 -2.62
C GLN A 292 7.90 17.01 -3.65
N LEU A 293 8.68 18.06 -3.38
CA LEU A 293 8.91 19.13 -4.34
C LEU A 293 9.59 18.61 -5.62
N LEU A 294 10.62 17.78 -5.50
CA LEU A 294 11.33 17.23 -6.64
C LEU A 294 10.42 16.34 -7.50
N GLU A 295 9.57 15.53 -6.88
CA GLU A 295 8.60 14.67 -7.58
C GLU A 295 7.60 15.51 -8.39
N GLN A 296 6.96 16.51 -7.77
CA GLN A 296 6.01 17.41 -8.44
C GLN A 296 6.72 18.24 -9.53
N LEU A 297 7.94 18.73 -9.26
CA LEU A 297 8.72 19.49 -10.21
C LEU A 297 9.06 18.66 -11.45
N SER A 298 9.36 17.36 -11.31
CA SER A 298 9.63 16.48 -12.43
C SER A 298 8.43 16.38 -13.38
N ALA A 299 7.22 16.26 -12.84
CA ALA A 299 5.99 16.24 -13.63
C ALA A 299 5.76 17.59 -14.37
N VAL A 300 5.95 18.72 -13.66
CA VAL A 300 5.79 20.05 -14.24
C VAL A 300 6.81 20.32 -15.35
N VAL A 301 8.09 19.95 -15.16
CA VAL A 301 9.15 20.13 -16.16
C VAL A 301 8.83 19.36 -17.46
N VAL A 302 8.39 18.12 -17.34
CA VAL A 302 8.04 17.27 -18.50
C VAL A 302 6.86 17.87 -19.29
N THR A 303 5.82 18.31 -18.58
CA THR A 303 4.58 18.82 -19.20
C THR A 303 4.65 20.30 -19.64
N SER A 304 5.61 21.07 -19.11
CA SER A 304 5.76 22.49 -19.44
C SER A 304 5.93 22.72 -20.93
N GLY A 305 5.11 23.63 -21.51
CA GLY A 305 5.26 24.11 -22.89
C GLY A 305 6.27 25.26 -23.03
N HIS A 306 6.69 25.89 -21.93
CA HIS A 306 7.55 27.07 -21.95
C HIS A 306 9.06 26.74 -21.94
N LEU A 307 9.43 25.53 -21.49
CA LEU A 307 10.83 25.11 -21.45
C LEU A 307 11.25 24.47 -22.78
N THR A 308 12.45 24.83 -23.25
CA THR A 308 13.07 24.18 -24.41
C THR A 308 13.47 22.73 -24.05
N ASN A 309 13.61 21.87 -25.05
CA ASN A 309 14.04 20.49 -24.82
C ASN A 309 15.41 20.41 -24.12
N LYS A 310 16.33 21.32 -24.43
CA LYS A 310 17.65 21.40 -23.80
C LYS A 310 17.56 21.73 -22.31
N GLN A 311 16.70 22.71 -21.94
CA GLN A 311 16.43 23.05 -20.54
C GLN A 311 15.80 21.87 -19.80
N LYS A 312 14.77 21.24 -20.38
CA LYS A 312 14.15 20.04 -19.81
C LYS A 312 15.16 18.93 -19.53
N CYS A 313 16.04 18.64 -20.49
CA CYS A 313 17.07 17.61 -20.31
C CYS A 313 18.01 17.95 -19.14
N SER A 314 18.54 19.19 -19.10
CA SER A 314 19.47 19.63 -18.05
C SER A 314 18.82 19.59 -16.66
N ILE A 315 17.59 20.10 -16.54
CA ILE A 315 16.85 20.08 -15.26
C ILE A 315 16.52 18.66 -14.84
N SER A 316 16.08 17.80 -15.77
CA SER A 316 15.72 16.40 -15.45
C SER A 316 16.91 15.57 -15.02
N GLU A 317 18.09 15.78 -15.65
CA GLU A 317 19.32 15.12 -15.22
C GLU A 317 19.69 15.51 -13.78
N LYS A 318 19.61 16.79 -13.47
CA LYS A 318 19.90 17.30 -12.13
C LYS A 318 18.88 16.82 -11.10
N LEU A 319 17.61 16.82 -11.46
CA LEU A 319 16.52 16.25 -10.62
C LEU A 319 16.82 14.79 -10.23
N ALA A 320 17.22 13.96 -11.20
CA ALA A 320 17.54 12.56 -10.94
C ALA A 320 18.71 12.42 -9.95
N VAL A 321 19.77 13.24 -10.10
CA VAL A 321 20.93 13.24 -9.19
C VAL A 321 20.52 13.68 -7.77
N CYS A 322 19.78 14.77 -7.64
CA CYS A 322 19.32 15.26 -6.33
C CYS A 322 18.37 14.28 -5.65
N SER A 323 17.44 13.68 -6.40
CA SER A 323 16.54 12.65 -5.87
C SER A 323 17.30 11.44 -5.35
N HIS A 324 18.31 10.97 -6.09
CA HIS A 324 19.14 9.85 -5.62
C HIS A 324 19.90 10.20 -4.33
N ARG A 325 20.48 11.39 -4.25
CA ARG A 325 21.19 11.85 -3.05
C ARG A 325 20.28 11.99 -1.83
N LEU A 326 19.02 12.44 -2.04
CA LEU A 326 18.03 12.50 -0.95
C LEU A 326 17.68 11.11 -0.43
N LEU A 327 17.54 10.10 -1.33
CA LEU A 327 17.31 8.71 -0.94
C LEU A 327 18.48 8.12 -0.12
N ASP A 328 19.71 8.54 -0.41
CA ASP A 328 20.91 8.15 0.33
C ASP A 328 21.08 8.93 1.66
N GLY A 329 20.14 9.82 2.01
CA GLY A 329 20.18 10.61 3.24
C GLY A 329 20.94 11.94 3.11
N GLY A 330 21.09 12.48 1.92
CA GLY A 330 21.67 13.81 1.69
C GLY A 330 20.83 14.92 2.30
N ALA A 331 21.50 16.00 2.79
CA ALA A 331 20.82 17.15 3.38
C ALA A 331 19.90 17.83 2.37
N GLU A 332 18.62 18.01 2.72
CA GLU A 332 17.58 18.62 1.87
C GLU A 332 17.97 20.04 1.42
N LEU A 333 18.47 20.86 2.35
CA LEU A 333 18.95 22.20 2.07
C LEU A 333 19.91 22.24 0.88
N MET A 334 20.95 21.39 0.92
CA MET A 334 21.98 21.36 -0.10
C MET A 334 21.45 20.89 -1.46
N GLN A 335 20.55 19.90 -1.47
CA GLN A 335 19.97 19.40 -2.72
C GLN A 335 19.03 20.43 -3.37
N LEU A 336 18.28 21.19 -2.57
CA LEU A 336 17.46 22.29 -3.07
C LEU A 336 18.30 23.42 -3.67
N PHE A 337 19.39 23.81 -3.02
CA PHE A 337 20.31 24.77 -3.62
C PHE A 337 20.97 24.30 -4.90
N ASP A 338 21.45 23.04 -4.91
CA ASP A 338 22.13 22.45 -6.08
C ASP A 338 21.19 22.37 -7.30
N LEU A 339 19.93 21.98 -7.07
CA LEU A 339 18.90 21.92 -8.10
C LEU A 339 18.50 23.36 -8.55
N GLY A 340 18.27 24.26 -7.60
CA GLY A 340 17.89 25.64 -7.89
C GLY A 340 18.94 26.38 -8.71
N CYS A 341 20.23 26.20 -8.41
CA CYS A 341 21.33 26.73 -9.22
C CYS A 341 21.31 26.18 -10.66
N ALA A 342 21.03 24.89 -10.82
CA ALA A 342 20.92 24.29 -12.16
C ALA A 342 19.72 24.86 -12.94
N ILE A 343 18.59 25.12 -12.28
CA ILE A 343 17.41 25.77 -12.89
C ILE A 343 17.76 27.18 -13.33
N ILE A 344 18.43 27.98 -12.48
CA ILE A 344 18.88 29.34 -12.82
C ILE A 344 19.79 29.32 -14.06
N VAL A 345 20.75 28.39 -14.09
CA VAL A 345 21.67 28.25 -15.26
C VAL A 345 20.91 27.85 -16.52
N ALA A 346 19.95 26.89 -16.40
CA ALA A 346 19.13 26.45 -17.53
C ALA A 346 18.23 27.58 -18.07
N ASN A 347 17.65 28.39 -17.18
CA ASN A 347 16.78 29.52 -17.57
C ASN A 347 17.56 30.66 -18.22
N ASN A 348 18.82 30.86 -17.84
CA ASN A 348 19.67 31.91 -18.41
C ASN A 348 20.36 31.48 -19.71
N ASN A 349 20.38 30.17 -20.03
CA ASN A 349 20.97 29.61 -21.26
C ASN A 349 19.89 28.87 -22.07
N PRO A 350 19.06 29.57 -22.85
CA PRO A 350 17.94 29.01 -23.60
C PRO A 350 18.35 28.05 -24.73
#